data_33788b8d1c967e03835b028f7183b7ab
#
_entry.id   33788b8d1c967e03835b028f7183b7ab
#
_cell.length_a   1.000
_cell.length_b   1.000
_cell.length_c   1.000
_cell.angle_alpha   90.00
_cell.angle_beta   90.00
_cell.angle_gamma   90.00
#
_symmetry.space_group_name_H-M   'P 1'
#
loop_
_entity.id
_entity.type
_entity.pdbx_description
1 polymer ?
#
loop_
_entity_poly.entity_id
_entity_poly.type
_entity_poly.pdbx_seq_one_letter_code
_entity_poly.pdbx_strand_id
1 'polypeptide(L)'
;MKRHFNLAYPVLTVRWDGRFICAVDEEELEQSLDILQSVSIEKVMLAGYHLEEKSAFDMNKESKRIGQVLRERGMRPTQHHSVCPTFALSGTSQKFVVEHLCRCIEFTANLGAENMVIHAGRAFGHYDSVKAFCGLYLAEVERIGIDAMLEINAENLRAAGEYAEKCGVRIALENIDRMEPLCDPVCLPKLVDMIGLDNVGYCLDTGHAHCCGSRITAWIERMKHKIFTTHLHDNRGAGETVHDRSPFLCAGGIDEHLTPGLGTIDWRGVVTSLRRNTRLNDLTFETGGWPVKDRAEGYRMAIAFWRMVEDMAEE
;
A
#
# COMPACT_ATOMS: atom_id res chain seq x y z
N MET A 1 -2.89 -16.01 -27.28
CA MET A 1 -2.48 -14.59 -27.05
C MET A 1 -2.15 -14.49 -25.58
N LYS A 2 -0.94 -14.07 -25.20
CA LYS A 2 -0.57 -13.88 -23.79
C LYS A 2 -1.49 -12.85 -23.16
N ARG A 3 -1.95 -13.11 -21.95
CA ARG A 3 -2.83 -12.19 -21.23
C ARG A 3 -1.98 -11.09 -20.61
N HIS A 4 -2.24 -9.84 -20.97
CA HIS A 4 -1.65 -8.69 -20.30
C HIS A 4 -2.46 -8.33 -19.05
N PHE A 5 -1.76 -7.90 -18.01
CA PHE A 5 -2.40 -7.33 -16.82
C PHE A 5 -2.97 -5.94 -17.16
N ASN A 6 -4.07 -5.59 -16.49
CA ASN A 6 -4.50 -4.20 -16.45
C ASN A 6 -3.63 -3.42 -15.47
N LEU A 7 -3.31 -2.18 -15.80
CA LEU A 7 -2.45 -1.34 -14.98
C LEU A 7 -3.25 -0.27 -14.27
N ALA A 8 -2.95 -0.05 -13.01
CA ALA A 8 -3.48 1.03 -12.19
C ALA A 8 -2.32 1.89 -11.67
N TYR A 9 -2.58 3.18 -11.50
CA TYR A 9 -1.58 4.15 -11.04
C TYR A 9 -2.13 5.00 -9.89
N PRO A 10 -1.25 5.56 -9.04
CA PRO A 10 -1.67 6.38 -7.91
C PRO A 10 -2.24 7.72 -8.36
N VAL A 11 -3.30 8.13 -7.66
CA VAL A 11 -3.83 9.48 -7.66
C VAL A 11 -3.67 10.04 -6.26
N LEU A 12 -2.87 11.08 -6.13
CA LEU A 12 -2.71 11.83 -4.89
C LEU A 12 -3.77 12.90 -4.84
N THR A 13 -4.57 12.90 -3.78
CA THR A 13 -5.72 13.80 -3.66
C THR A 13 -5.70 14.59 -2.36
N VAL A 14 -4.54 14.67 -1.71
CA VAL A 14 -4.47 15.16 -0.34
C VAL A 14 -3.57 16.36 -0.20
N ARG A 15 -4.06 17.32 0.54
CA ARG A 15 -3.31 18.50 0.94
C ARG A 15 -2.77 18.33 2.34
N TRP A 16 -1.48 18.55 2.51
CA TRP A 16 -0.79 18.53 3.80
C TRP A 16 -0.79 19.92 4.41
N ASP A 17 -1.24 20.04 5.66
CA ASP A 17 -1.11 21.28 6.43
C ASP A 17 0.20 21.40 7.24
N GLY A 18 1.15 20.53 6.94
CA GLY A 18 2.43 20.40 7.64
C GLY A 18 2.45 19.32 8.73
N ARG A 19 1.29 18.74 9.08
CA ARG A 19 1.17 17.64 10.05
C ARG A 19 0.29 16.50 9.57
N PHE A 20 -0.85 16.82 8.97
CA PHE A 20 -1.87 15.82 8.61
C PHE A 20 -2.56 16.20 7.31
N ILE A 21 -3.23 15.23 6.74
CA ILE A 21 -4.07 15.40 5.56
C ILE A 21 -5.39 16.01 6.00
N CYS A 22 -5.69 17.20 5.53
CA CYS A 22 -6.83 17.97 5.99
C CYS A 22 -7.90 18.21 4.92
N ALA A 23 -7.61 17.95 3.66
CA ALA A 23 -8.55 18.21 2.56
C ALA A 23 -8.19 17.41 1.31
N VAL A 24 -9.17 17.26 0.40
CA VAL A 24 -8.92 16.84 -0.98
C VAL A 24 -8.29 18.00 -1.73
N ASP A 25 -7.21 17.76 -2.44
CA ASP A 25 -6.64 18.69 -3.39
C ASP A 25 -7.35 18.49 -4.74
N GLU A 26 -8.36 19.29 -5.01
CA GLU A 26 -9.17 19.17 -6.22
C GLU A 26 -8.36 19.38 -7.49
N GLU A 27 -7.44 20.32 -7.47
CA GLU A 27 -6.59 20.62 -8.63
C GLU A 27 -5.66 19.44 -8.94
N GLU A 28 -5.01 18.88 -7.92
CA GLU A 28 -4.17 17.70 -8.07
C GLU A 28 -4.96 16.45 -8.50
N LEU A 29 -6.18 16.28 -7.96
CA LEU A 29 -7.09 15.21 -8.37
C LEU A 29 -7.39 15.29 -9.86
N GLU A 30 -7.91 16.43 -10.32
CA GLU A 30 -8.30 16.64 -11.71
C GLU A 30 -7.10 16.49 -12.65
N GLN A 31 -5.96 17.11 -12.31
CA GLN A 31 -4.73 17.02 -13.10
C GLN A 31 -4.21 15.57 -13.18
N SER A 32 -4.24 14.83 -12.08
CA SER A 32 -3.81 13.43 -12.07
C SER A 32 -4.69 12.55 -12.95
N LEU A 33 -6.01 12.76 -12.91
CA LEU A 33 -6.95 12.03 -13.75
C LEU A 33 -6.76 12.35 -15.24
N ASP A 34 -6.57 13.63 -15.59
CA ASP A 34 -6.30 14.06 -16.97
C ASP A 34 -5.02 13.42 -17.51
N ILE A 35 -3.95 13.40 -16.71
CA ILE A 35 -2.68 12.75 -17.09
C ILE A 35 -2.90 11.27 -17.35
N LEU A 36 -3.56 10.55 -16.46
CA LEU A 36 -3.79 9.10 -16.62
C LEU A 36 -4.66 8.79 -17.84
N GLN A 37 -5.71 9.57 -18.09
CA GLN A 37 -6.54 9.43 -19.28
C GLN A 37 -5.74 9.69 -20.56
N SER A 38 -4.79 10.65 -20.55
CA SER A 38 -3.93 10.95 -21.71
C SER A 38 -3.01 9.80 -22.10
N VAL A 39 -2.78 8.84 -21.18
CA VAL A 39 -1.98 7.64 -21.40
C VAL A 39 -2.82 6.35 -21.38
N SER A 40 -4.15 6.50 -21.53
CA SER A 40 -5.12 5.39 -21.60
C SER A 40 -5.13 4.48 -20.36
N ILE A 41 -4.89 5.03 -19.19
CA ILE A 41 -5.06 4.35 -17.91
C ILE A 41 -6.45 4.71 -17.34
N GLU A 42 -7.24 3.67 -17.08
CA GLU A 42 -8.61 3.77 -16.56
C GLU A 42 -8.72 3.30 -15.11
N LYS A 43 -7.63 2.76 -14.53
CA LYS A 43 -7.62 2.21 -13.18
C LYS A 43 -6.70 3.01 -12.29
N VAL A 44 -7.16 3.24 -11.06
CA VAL A 44 -6.48 4.13 -10.12
C VAL A 44 -6.38 3.51 -8.72
N MET A 45 -5.33 3.89 -8.02
CA MET A 45 -5.18 3.77 -6.59
C MET A 45 -5.38 5.15 -5.96
N LEU A 46 -6.19 5.25 -4.92
CA LEU A 46 -6.24 6.46 -4.10
C LEU A 46 -5.36 6.26 -2.86
N ALA A 47 -4.48 7.21 -2.63
CA ALA A 47 -3.54 7.15 -1.51
C ALA A 47 -3.77 8.29 -0.52
N GLY A 48 -3.49 8.03 0.75
CA GLY A 48 -3.17 9.06 1.71
C GLY A 48 -4.31 9.66 2.51
N TYR A 49 -5.47 9.02 2.65
CA TYR A 49 -6.51 9.53 3.56
C TYR A 49 -6.25 9.10 5.00
N HIS A 50 -5.97 10.08 5.84
CA HIS A 50 -5.79 9.92 7.28
C HIS A 50 -6.87 10.67 8.05
N LEU A 51 -7.48 10.02 9.04
CA LEU A 51 -8.45 10.65 9.93
C LEU A 51 -7.76 11.30 11.10
N GLU A 52 -8.00 12.58 11.27
CA GLU A 52 -7.88 13.20 12.59
C GLU A 52 -9.25 13.35 13.24
N GLU A 53 -9.31 13.15 14.56
CA GLU A 53 -10.52 13.37 15.37
C GLU A 53 -11.04 14.81 15.31
N LYS A 54 -10.20 15.75 14.89
CA LYS A 54 -10.48 17.19 14.90
C LYS A 54 -10.65 17.81 13.50
N SER A 55 -10.48 17.02 12.44
CA SER A 55 -10.64 17.58 11.09
C SER A 55 -12.12 17.75 10.75
N ALA A 56 -12.46 18.87 10.14
CA ALA A 56 -13.78 19.09 9.54
C ALA A 56 -14.02 18.21 8.30
N PHE A 57 -13.11 17.25 8.02
CA PHE A 57 -13.15 16.39 6.87
C PHE A 57 -14.17 15.27 7.08
N ASP A 58 -15.29 15.38 6.40
CA ASP A 58 -16.32 14.34 6.38
C ASP A 58 -15.92 13.24 5.38
N MET A 59 -15.26 12.19 5.88
CA MET A 59 -14.80 11.05 5.07
C MET A 59 -15.93 10.39 4.27
N ASN A 60 -17.09 10.26 4.85
CA ASN A 60 -18.22 9.60 4.19
C ASN A 60 -18.73 10.43 3.01
N LYS A 61 -18.81 11.74 3.18
CA LYS A 61 -19.20 12.67 2.10
C LYS A 61 -18.14 12.70 1.02
N GLU A 62 -16.87 12.85 1.37
CA GLU A 62 -15.78 13.00 0.41
C GLU A 62 -15.52 11.69 -0.37
N SER A 63 -15.57 10.53 0.27
CA SER A 63 -15.41 9.25 -0.44
C SER A 63 -16.48 9.03 -1.51
N LYS A 64 -17.74 9.36 -1.20
CA LYS A 64 -18.84 9.29 -2.17
C LYS A 64 -18.65 10.25 -3.32
N ARG A 65 -18.24 11.48 -3.02
CA ARG A 65 -17.97 12.52 -4.02
C ARG A 65 -16.84 12.12 -4.96
N ILE A 66 -15.69 11.69 -4.40
CA ILE A 66 -14.55 11.23 -5.21
C ILE A 66 -14.95 10.01 -6.05
N GLY A 67 -15.63 9.05 -5.45
CA GLY A 67 -16.14 7.88 -6.18
C GLY A 67 -17.09 8.26 -7.33
N GLN A 68 -17.88 9.34 -7.18
CA GLN A 68 -18.70 9.87 -8.25
C GLN A 68 -17.84 10.49 -9.37
N VAL A 69 -16.86 11.35 -9.04
CA VAL A 69 -15.93 11.95 -10.01
C VAL A 69 -15.23 10.86 -10.83
N LEU A 70 -14.73 9.82 -10.18
CA LEU A 70 -14.08 8.70 -10.87
C LEU A 70 -15.03 8.00 -11.84
N ARG A 71 -16.26 7.70 -11.43
CA ARG A 71 -17.27 7.07 -12.30
C ARG A 71 -17.63 7.94 -13.50
N GLU A 72 -17.83 9.25 -13.29
CA GLU A 72 -18.16 10.21 -14.34
C GLU A 72 -17.05 10.33 -15.39
N ARG A 73 -15.80 10.13 -14.97
CA ARG A 73 -14.63 10.07 -15.86
C ARG A 73 -14.35 8.69 -16.44
N GLY A 74 -15.15 7.67 -16.13
CA GLY A 74 -14.91 6.30 -16.55
C GLY A 74 -13.70 5.65 -15.87
N MET A 75 -13.22 6.22 -14.76
CA MET A 75 -12.11 5.70 -13.97
C MET A 75 -12.59 4.70 -12.92
N ARG A 76 -11.84 3.63 -12.70
CA ARG A 76 -12.15 2.58 -11.72
C ARG A 76 -11.10 2.53 -10.61
N PRO A 77 -11.46 2.80 -9.37
CA PRO A 77 -10.54 2.59 -8.25
C PRO A 77 -10.35 1.09 -8.00
N THR A 78 -9.10 0.65 -7.91
CA THR A 78 -8.75 -0.75 -7.59
C THR A 78 -8.46 -0.94 -6.11
N GLN A 79 -7.93 0.11 -5.50
CA GLN A 79 -7.57 0.12 -4.09
C GLN A 79 -7.55 1.52 -3.50
N HIS A 80 -7.69 1.56 -2.19
CA HIS A 80 -7.44 2.71 -1.34
C HIS A 80 -6.28 2.39 -0.40
N HIS A 81 -5.17 3.12 -0.53
CA HIS A 81 -4.04 2.99 0.39
C HIS A 81 -4.30 3.87 1.60
N SER A 82 -4.71 3.27 2.70
CA SER A 82 -5.06 3.96 3.94
C SER A 82 -3.89 3.95 4.91
N VAL A 83 -3.63 5.09 5.52
CA VAL A 83 -2.59 5.23 6.56
C VAL A 83 -3.13 4.99 7.99
N CYS A 84 -4.19 4.19 8.13
CA CYS A 84 -4.81 3.94 9.41
C CYS A 84 -3.95 3.06 10.33
N PRO A 85 -4.01 3.30 11.66
CA PRO A 85 -3.33 2.46 12.64
C PRO A 85 -4.01 1.09 12.76
N THR A 86 -3.24 0.07 13.17
CA THR A 86 -3.73 -1.29 13.40
C THR A 86 -3.67 -1.70 14.86
N PHE A 87 -3.02 -0.89 15.71
CA PHE A 87 -3.06 -1.05 17.16
C PHE A 87 -2.97 0.30 17.88
N ALA A 88 -3.30 0.30 19.18
CA ALA A 88 -3.15 1.46 20.05
C ALA A 88 -2.00 1.23 21.04
N LEU A 89 -1.20 2.28 21.24
CA LEU A 89 -0.19 2.31 22.31
C LEU A 89 -0.85 2.19 23.70
N SER A 90 -0.06 1.82 24.70
CA SER A 90 -0.49 1.74 26.10
C SER A 90 -1.26 2.99 26.52
N GLY A 91 -2.43 2.78 27.13
CA GLY A 91 -3.32 3.85 27.58
C GLY A 91 -4.36 4.32 26.55
N THR A 92 -4.30 3.83 25.30
CA THR A 92 -5.33 4.07 24.28
C THR A 92 -6.17 2.80 24.07
N SER A 93 -7.45 2.97 23.79
CA SER A 93 -8.38 1.85 23.62
C SER A 93 -8.17 1.15 22.26
N GLN A 94 -7.99 -0.17 22.25
CA GLN A 94 -7.98 -0.97 21.02
C GLN A 94 -9.33 -0.87 20.26
N LYS A 95 -10.42 -0.71 20.98
CA LYS A 95 -11.75 -0.47 20.38
C LYS A 95 -11.75 0.74 19.46
N PHE A 96 -11.06 1.82 19.83
CA PHE A 96 -10.94 3.02 19.01
C PHE A 96 -10.22 2.73 17.69
N VAL A 97 -9.20 1.89 17.71
CA VAL A 97 -8.48 1.46 16.49
C VAL A 97 -9.42 0.71 15.55
N VAL A 98 -10.21 -0.23 16.06
CA VAL A 98 -11.17 -1.00 15.26
C VAL A 98 -12.24 -0.09 14.66
N GLU A 99 -12.79 0.85 15.44
CA GLU A 99 -13.75 1.83 14.92
C GLU A 99 -13.17 2.70 13.82
N HIS A 100 -11.89 3.05 13.94
CA HIS A 100 -11.18 3.80 12.91
C HIS A 100 -10.95 2.99 11.63
N LEU A 101 -10.53 1.73 11.76
CA LEU A 101 -10.41 0.80 10.65
C LEU A 101 -11.75 0.64 9.91
N CYS A 102 -12.86 0.49 10.64
CA CYS A 102 -14.20 0.40 10.05
C CYS A 102 -14.55 1.63 9.21
N ARG A 103 -14.23 2.83 9.69
CA ARG A 103 -14.45 4.07 8.91
C ARG A 103 -13.60 4.11 7.63
N CYS A 104 -12.36 3.63 7.68
CA CYS A 104 -11.51 3.52 6.48
C CYS A 104 -12.04 2.47 5.49
N ILE A 105 -12.63 1.38 5.99
CA ILE A 105 -13.31 0.37 5.17
C ILE A 105 -14.53 0.98 4.47
N GLU A 106 -15.36 1.74 5.19
CA GLU A 106 -16.50 2.45 4.60
C GLU A 106 -16.05 3.45 3.54
N PHE A 107 -14.97 4.17 3.79
CA PHE A 107 -14.36 5.07 2.81
C PHE A 107 -14.01 4.30 1.54
N THR A 108 -13.32 3.17 1.67
CA THR A 108 -12.92 2.30 0.56
C THR A 108 -14.13 1.80 -0.23
N ALA A 109 -15.15 1.33 0.46
CA ALA A 109 -16.41 0.88 -0.16
C ALA A 109 -17.13 2.00 -0.91
N ASN A 110 -17.22 3.20 -0.33
CA ASN A 110 -17.87 4.36 -0.94
C ASN A 110 -17.14 4.84 -2.21
N LEU A 111 -15.81 4.72 -2.25
CA LEU A 111 -15.03 4.97 -3.46
C LEU A 111 -15.41 3.98 -4.58
N GLY A 112 -15.84 2.77 -4.22
CA GLY A 112 -16.02 1.65 -5.11
C GLY A 112 -14.74 0.82 -5.34
N ALA A 113 -13.75 0.96 -4.44
CA ALA A 113 -12.52 0.16 -4.47
C ALA A 113 -12.73 -1.21 -3.80
N GLU A 114 -12.10 -2.24 -4.35
CA GLU A 114 -12.20 -3.61 -3.83
C GLU A 114 -11.23 -3.88 -2.68
N ASN A 115 -10.11 -3.14 -2.60
CA ASN A 115 -9.04 -3.39 -1.64
C ASN A 115 -8.76 -2.14 -0.81
N MET A 116 -8.65 -2.33 0.50
CA MET A 116 -8.02 -1.37 1.40
C MET A 116 -6.61 -1.86 1.71
N VAL A 117 -5.61 -1.09 1.32
CA VAL A 117 -4.20 -1.37 1.64
C VAL A 117 -3.83 -0.65 2.92
N ILE A 118 -3.17 -1.34 3.83
CA ILE A 118 -2.68 -0.80 5.10
C ILE A 118 -1.37 -1.46 5.52
N HIS A 119 -0.61 -0.74 6.33
CA HIS A 119 0.60 -1.27 6.98
C HIS A 119 0.23 -1.86 8.34
N ALA A 120 0.55 -3.14 8.55
CA ALA A 120 0.37 -3.77 9.84
C ALA A 120 1.37 -3.22 10.86
N GLY A 121 0.94 -3.06 12.11
CA GLY A 121 1.79 -2.59 13.19
C GLY A 121 1.86 -1.07 13.35
N ARG A 122 1.20 -0.28 12.49
CA ARG A 122 1.07 1.16 12.75
C ARG A 122 0.31 1.42 14.03
N ALA A 123 0.93 2.24 14.90
CA ALA A 123 0.32 2.63 16.15
C ALA A 123 -0.52 3.90 16.02
N PHE A 124 -1.60 3.96 16.80
CA PHE A 124 -2.32 5.21 17.01
C PHE A 124 -1.66 6.02 18.13
N GLY A 125 -1.37 7.28 17.85
CA GLY A 125 -0.80 8.21 18.82
C GLY A 125 -0.45 9.55 18.18
N HIS A 126 -0.24 10.57 19.01
CA HIS A 126 0.25 11.87 18.54
C HIS A 126 1.78 11.82 18.43
N TYR A 127 2.31 12.08 17.25
CA TYR A 127 3.74 12.11 17.00
C TYR A 127 4.15 13.49 16.51
N ASP A 128 5.17 14.04 17.16
CA ASP A 128 5.77 15.30 16.71
C ASP A 128 6.65 15.12 15.46
N SER A 129 7.00 13.89 15.12
CA SER A 129 7.79 13.53 13.95
C SER A 129 7.75 12.03 13.67
N VAL A 130 8.11 11.59 12.46
CA VAL A 130 8.27 10.17 12.10
C VAL A 130 9.29 9.49 13.04
N LYS A 131 10.35 10.20 13.44
CA LYS A 131 11.34 9.70 14.39
C LYS A 131 10.73 9.40 15.77
N ALA A 132 9.83 10.27 16.26
CA ALA A 132 9.12 10.04 17.51
C ALA A 132 8.18 8.82 17.38
N PHE A 133 7.52 8.64 16.26
CA PHE A 133 6.70 7.46 15.96
C PHE A 133 7.50 6.16 16.04
N CYS A 134 8.60 6.04 15.30
CA CYS A 134 9.43 4.84 15.33
C CYS A 134 9.99 4.55 16.73
N GLY A 135 10.39 5.59 17.47
CA GLY A 135 10.87 5.44 18.85
C GLY A 135 9.80 4.88 19.79
N LEU A 136 8.57 5.38 19.72
CA LEU A 136 7.45 4.90 20.53
C LEU A 136 7.05 3.47 20.15
N TYR A 137 7.03 3.16 18.87
CA TYR A 137 6.72 1.83 18.37
C TYR A 137 7.74 0.79 18.84
N LEU A 138 9.04 1.08 18.69
CA LEU A 138 10.12 0.20 19.16
C LEU A 138 10.07 0.00 20.67
N ALA A 139 9.83 1.06 21.43
CA ALA A 139 9.68 0.98 22.88
C ALA A 139 8.47 0.09 23.30
N GLU A 140 7.37 0.13 22.53
CA GLU A 140 6.23 -0.72 22.79
C GLU A 140 6.53 -2.19 22.46
N VAL A 141 7.22 -2.47 21.34
CA VAL A 141 7.68 -3.82 20.98
C VAL A 141 8.63 -4.37 22.08
N GLU A 142 9.56 -3.56 22.56
CA GLU A 142 10.44 -3.95 23.66
C GLU A 142 9.66 -4.23 24.95
N ARG A 143 8.60 -3.45 25.23
CA ARG A 143 7.80 -3.57 26.45
C ARG A 143 6.93 -4.83 26.48
N ILE A 144 6.26 -5.18 25.38
CA ILE A 144 5.29 -6.29 25.35
C ILE A 144 5.74 -7.49 24.54
N GLY A 145 6.74 -7.36 23.71
CA GLY A 145 7.25 -8.39 22.81
C GLY A 145 6.48 -8.52 21.50
N ILE A 146 7.14 -9.08 20.51
CA ILE A 146 6.61 -9.21 19.14
C ILE A 146 5.40 -10.15 19.07
N ASP A 147 5.34 -11.19 19.87
CA ASP A 147 4.21 -12.13 19.87
C ASP A 147 2.93 -11.46 20.39
N ALA A 148 3.00 -10.66 21.46
CA ALA A 148 1.86 -9.90 21.95
C ALA A 148 1.42 -8.82 20.96
N MET A 149 2.36 -8.20 20.24
CA MET A 149 2.04 -7.26 19.15
C MET A 149 1.29 -7.94 18.00
N LEU A 150 1.71 -9.15 17.62
CA LEU A 150 1.01 -9.94 16.61
C LEU A 150 -0.40 -10.31 17.06
N GLU A 151 -0.58 -10.73 18.32
CA GLU A 151 -1.90 -11.07 18.88
C GLU A 151 -2.85 -9.86 18.86
N ILE A 152 -2.42 -8.70 19.34
CA ILE A 152 -3.22 -7.47 19.34
C ILE A 152 -3.62 -7.06 17.92
N ASN A 153 -2.66 -7.07 17.01
CA ASN A 153 -2.94 -6.71 15.60
C ASN A 153 -3.88 -7.73 14.95
N ALA A 154 -3.70 -9.04 15.21
CA ALA A 154 -4.57 -10.08 14.69
C ALA A 154 -6.01 -9.93 15.18
N GLU A 155 -6.23 -9.61 16.45
CA GLU A 155 -7.56 -9.36 17.01
C GLU A 155 -8.23 -8.14 16.36
N ASN A 156 -7.53 -7.01 16.29
CA ASN A 156 -8.05 -5.79 15.68
C ASN A 156 -8.37 -5.98 14.19
N LEU A 157 -7.46 -6.61 13.46
CA LEU A 157 -7.61 -6.85 12.02
C LEU A 157 -8.66 -7.93 11.72
N ARG A 158 -8.87 -8.90 12.60
CA ARG A 158 -9.97 -9.86 12.47
C ARG A 158 -11.31 -9.15 12.61
N ALA A 159 -11.49 -8.34 13.65
CA ALA A 159 -12.71 -7.57 13.84
C ALA A 159 -12.99 -6.61 12.67
N ALA A 160 -11.97 -5.94 12.16
CA ALA A 160 -12.06 -5.11 10.97
C ALA A 160 -12.36 -5.92 9.70
N GLY A 161 -11.76 -7.11 9.54
CA GLY A 161 -11.96 -8.01 8.40
C GLY A 161 -13.40 -8.54 8.32
N GLU A 162 -13.99 -8.91 9.45
CA GLU A 162 -15.41 -9.31 9.54
C GLU A 162 -16.36 -8.16 9.16
N TYR A 163 -15.97 -6.93 9.44
CA TYR A 163 -16.70 -5.74 9.00
C TYR A 163 -16.50 -5.48 7.51
N ALA A 164 -15.27 -5.61 7.02
CA ALA A 164 -14.91 -5.42 5.62
C ALA A 164 -15.65 -6.39 4.70
N GLU A 165 -15.84 -7.63 5.12
CA GLU A 165 -16.62 -8.63 4.38
C GLU A 165 -18.06 -8.16 4.13
N LYS A 166 -18.72 -7.56 5.12
CA LYS A 166 -20.07 -6.99 4.99
C LYS A 166 -20.13 -5.80 4.04
N CYS A 167 -19.00 -5.07 3.92
CA CYS A 167 -18.86 -3.93 3.01
C CYS A 167 -18.39 -4.34 1.60
N GLY A 168 -18.08 -5.62 1.36
CA GLY A 168 -17.53 -6.10 0.10
C GLY A 168 -16.09 -5.65 -0.15
N VAL A 169 -15.32 -5.36 0.91
CA VAL A 169 -13.93 -4.89 0.86
C VAL A 169 -12.99 -6.00 1.36
N ARG A 170 -11.82 -6.11 0.73
CA ARG A 170 -10.71 -6.93 1.20
C ARG A 170 -9.67 -6.04 1.87
N ILE A 171 -9.05 -6.53 2.94
CA ILE A 171 -7.93 -5.88 3.59
C ILE A 171 -6.63 -6.50 3.05
N ALA A 172 -5.78 -5.69 2.45
CA ALA A 172 -4.49 -6.08 1.92
C ALA A 172 -3.37 -5.49 2.78
N LEU A 173 -2.68 -6.34 3.54
CA LEU A 173 -1.55 -5.94 4.36
C LEU A 173 -0.30 -5.85 3.48
N GLU A 174 0.36 -4.71 3.51
CA GLU A 174 1.54 -4.46 2.69
C GLU A 174 2.82 -4.92 3.39
N ASN A 175 3.72 -5.51 2.63
CA ASN A 175 5.09 -5.73 3.09
C ASN A 175 5.85 -4.42 3.00
N ILE A 176 6.34 -3.97 4.14
CA ILE A 176 7.14 -2.75 4.28
C ILE A 176 8.60 -3.14 4.53
N ASP A 177 9.46 -2.17 4.41
CA ASP A 177 10.83 -2.29 4.80
C ASP A 177 11.02 -2.56 6.32
N ARG A 178 12.26 -2.67 6.76
CA ARG A 178 12.60 -3.07 8.13
C ARG A 178 12.12 -2.15 9.26
N MET A 179 11.48 -1.04 8.92
CA MET A 179 10.98 -0.08 9.93
C MET A 179 9.67 -0.52 10.56
N GLU A 180 8.93 -1.43 9.93
CA GLU A 180 7.66 -1.93 10.45
C GLU A 180 7.75 -3.46 10.66
N PRO A 181 8.17 -3.92 11.85
CA PRO A 181 8.52 -5.34 12.10
C PRO A 181 7.40 -6.35 11.86
N LEU A 182 6.12 -5.94 11.86
CA LEU A 182 5.04 -6.84 11.49
C LEU A 182 4.89 -7.04 9.97
N CYS A 183 5.61 -6.29 9.17
CA CYS A 183 5.54 -6.31 7.71
C CYS A 183 6.70 -7.05 7.04
N ASP A 184 7.55 -7.70 7.82
CA ASP A 184 8.68 -8.50 7.35
C ASP A 184 8.26 -9.90 6.82
N PRO A 185 9.16 -10.63 6.11
CA PRO A 185 8.86 -11.94 5.54
C PRO A 185 8.48 -13.05 6.53
N VAL A 186 8.66 -12.85 7.82
CA VAL A 186 8.35 -13.81 8.88
C VAL A 186 7.04 -13.44 9.57
N CYS A 187 6.94 -12.20 10.04
CA CYS A 187 5.82 -11.72 10.84
C CYS A 187 4.55 -11.53 10.02
N LEU A 188 4.65 -10.95 8.83
CA LEU A 188 3.47 -10.65 8.03
C LEU A 188 2.65 -11.90 7.64
N PRO A 189 3.26 -13.01 7.14
CA PRO A 189 2.51 -14.24 6.91
C PRO A 189 1.94 -14.84 8.20
N LYS A 190 2.69 -14.82 9.32
CA LYS A 190 2.19 -15.28 10.62
C LYS A 190 0.95 -14.48 11.05
N LEU A 191 0.97 -13.17 10.87
CA LEU A 191 -0.16 -12.29 11.18
C LEU A 191 -1.40 -12.65 10.34
N VAL A 192 -1.26 -12.81 9.03
CA VAL A 192 -2.39 -13.18 8.15
C VAL A 192 -2.96 -14.55 8.51
N ASP A 193 -2.10 -15.52 8.84
CA ASP A 193 -2.54 -16.85 9.32
C ASP A 193 -3.29 -16.74 10.66
N MET A 194 -2.82 -15.89 11.60
CA MET A 194 -3.49 -15.66 12.88
C MET A 194 -4.85 -14.96 12.72
N ILE A 195 -4.99 -14.05 11.75
CA ILE A 195 -6.27 -13.41 11.44
C ILE A 195 -7.28 -14.44 10.93
N GLY A 196 -6.89 -15.33 10.03
CA GLY A 196 -7.64 -16.49 9.60
C GLY A 196 -8.88 -16.20 8.73
N LEU A 197 -8.95 -15.03 8.08
CA LEU A 197 -10.07 -14.63 7.22
C LEU A 197 -9.66 -14.68 5.73
N ASP A 198 -10.62 -15.04 4.87
CA ASP A 198 -10.35 -15.14 3.43
C ASP A 198 -10.25 -13.78 2.74
N ASN A 199 -10.89 -12.77 3.27
CA ASN A 199 -10.84 -11.39 2.78
C ASN A 199 -9.72 -10.54 3.39
N VAL A 200 -8.80 -11.15 4.16
CA VAL A 200 -7.56 -10.54 4.62
C VAL A 200 -6.38 -11.24 3.97
N GLY A 201 -5.52 -10.49 3.30
CA GLY A 201 -4.38 -11.01 2.55
C GLY A 201 -3.30 -9.95 2.38
N TYR A 202 -2.67 -9.90 1.21
CA TYR A 202 -1.47 -9.12 1.01
C TYR A 202 -1.60 -8.09 -0.13
N CYS A 203 -0.97 -6.93 0.08
CA CYS A 203 -0.47 -6.09 -0.98
C CYS A 203 1.02 -6.40 -1.14
N LEU A 204 1.43 -6.87 -2.32
CA LEU A 204 2.84 -7.11 -2.62
C LEU A 204 3.49 -5.81 -3.08
N ASP A 205 4.37 -5.28 -2.26
CA ASP A 205 5.27 -4.20 -2.66
C ASP A 205 6.64 -4.76 -3.09
N THR A 206 7.00 -4.47 -4.35
CA THR A 206 8.23 -4.98 -4.97
C THR A 206 9.47 -4.20 -4.56
N GLY A 207 9.33 -2.89 -4.42
CA GLY A 207 10.44 -2.03 -4.04
C GLY A 207 10.86 -2.26 -2.59
N HIS A 208 9.90 -2.31 -1.67
CA HIS A 208 10.16 -2.63 -0.26
C HIS A 208 10.85 -4.00 -0.10
N ALA A 209 10.34 -5.03 -0.78
CA ALA A 209 10.98 -6.34 -0.77
C ALA A 209 12.41 -6.29 -1.29
N HIS A 210 12.66 -5.52 -2.36
CA HIS A 210 13.99 -5.38 -2.96
C HIS A 210 14.96 -4.61 -2.06
N CYS A 211 14.51 -3.50 -1.46
CA CYS A 211 15.29 -2.73 -0.47
C CYS A 211 15.70 -3.56 0.74
N CYS A 212 14.86 -4.50 1.17
CA CYS A 212 15.18 -5.44 2.25
C CYS A 212 16.11 -6.58 1.84
N GLY A 213 16.56 -6.63 0.58
CA GLY A 213 17.36 -7.73 0.04
C GLY A 213 16.59 -9.05 -0.08
N SER A 214 15.26 -8.99 -0.07
CA SER A 214 14.40 -10.17 -0.20
C SER A 214 14.20 -10.55 -1.66
N ARG A 215 14.08 -11.85 -1.93
CA ARG A 215 13.67 -12.33 -3.26
C ARG A 215 12.17 -12.12 -3.43
N ILE A 216 11.78 -11.21 -4.31
CA ILE A 216 10.37 -10.89 -4.61
C ILE A 216 9.60 -12.14 -5.04
N THR A 217 10.21 -13.00 -5.87
CA THR A 217 9.58 -14.27 -6.31
C THR A 217 9.29 -15.21 -5.14
N ALA A 218 10.14 -15.23 -4.09
CA ALA A 218 9.88 -16.02 -2.89
C ALA A 218 8.68 -15.47 -2.08
N TRP A 219 8.50 -14.14 -2.04
CA TRP A 219 7.30 -13.53 -1.48
C TRP A 219 6.06 -13.98 -2.25
N ILE A 220 6.08 -13.88 -3.58
CA ILE A 220 4.96 -14.28 -4.45
C ILE A 220 4.63 -15.77 -4.26
N GLU A 221 5.65 -16.65 -4.23
CA GLU A 221 5.47 -18.08 -4.02
C GLU A 221 4.87 -18.41 -2.66
N ARG A 222 5.18 -17.65 -1.63
CA ARG A 222 4.65 -17.85 -0.27
C ARG A 222 3.22 -17.34 -0.12
N MET A 223 2.94 -16.13 -0.65
CA MET A 223 1.65 -15.46 -0.51
C MET A 223 0.60 -15.96 -1.50
N LYS A 224 1.01 -16.32 -2.72
CA LYS A 224 0.17 -16.90 -3.79
C LYS A 224 -1.13 -16.11 -4.01
N HIS A 225 -2.25 -16.83 -3.98
CA HIS A 225 -3.59 -16.27 -4.22
C HIS A 225 -4.13 -15.41 -3.08
N LYS A 226 -3.43 -15.29 -1.97
CA LYS A 226 -3.71 -14.28 -0.95
C LYS A 226 -3.13 -12.91 -1.29
N ILE A 227 -2.37 -12.76 -2.40
CA ILE A 227 -2.03 -11.45 -2.95
C ILE A 227 -3.26 -10.90 -3.64
N PHE A 228 -3.84 -9.83 -3.10
CA PHE A 228 -5.04 -9.19 -3.62
C PHE A 228 -4.74 -8.00 -4.52
N THR A 229 -3.61 -7.35 -4.29
CA THR A 229 -3.15 -6.20 -5.05
C THR A 229 -1.63 -6.04 -4.93
N THR A 230 -1.08 -5.06 -5.63
CA THR A 230 0.37 -4.82 -5.66
C THR A 230 0.68 -3.35 -5.52
N HIS A 231 1.89 -3.03 -5.07
CA HIS A 231 2.59 -1.78 -5.27
C HIS A 231 3.88 -2.08 -6.04
N LEU A 232 3.88 -1.74 -7.32
CA LEU A 232 5.01 -2.01 -8.20
C LEU A 232 5.81 -0.74 -8.41
N HIS A 233 7.01 -0.72 -7.92
CA HIS A 233 8.02 0.28 -8.20
C HIS A 233 9.40 -0.36 -8.14
N ASP A 234 10.38 0.30 -8.76
CA ASP A 234 11.75 -0.17 -8.81
C ASP A 234 12.63 0.52 -7.79
N ASN A 235 13.69 -0.12 -7.40
CA ASN A 235 14.72 0.37 -6.50
C ASN A 235 16.08 -0.22 -6.89
N ARG A 236 17.17 0.33 -6.34
CA ARG A 236 18.53 -0.20 -6.57
C ARG A 236 18.90 -1.35 -5.63
N GLY A 237 17.97 -1.79 -4.82
CA GLY A 237 18.14 -2.92 -3.89
C GLY A 237 18.82 -2.54 -2.58
N ALA A 238 19.15 -3.57 -1.79
CA ALA A 238 19.91 -3.40 -0.56
C ALA A 238 21.32 -2.95 -0.91
N GLY A 239 21.61 -1.65 -0.78
CA GLY A 239 22.93 -1.08 -0.96
C GLY A 239 23.95 -1.58 0.06
N GLU A 240 25.21 -1.22 -0.10
CA GLU A 240 26.21 -1.38 0.98
C GLU A 240 25.68 -0.72 2.25
N THR A 241 25.72 -1.43 3.36
CA THR A 241 25.20 -0.99 4.65
C THR A 241 25.58 0.45 4.93
N VAL A 242 24.61 1.35 4.85
CA VAL A 242 24.78 2.69 5.36
C VAL A 242 24.91 2.52 6.87
N HIS A 243 26.09 2.76 7.40
CA HIS A 243 26.41 2.66 8.83
C HIS A 243 25.68 3.70 9.70
N ASP A 244 24.80 4.47 9.10
CA ASP A 244 23.93 5.36 9.83
C ASP A 244 22.77 4.54 10.40
N ARG A 245 22.77 4.40 11.73
CA ARG A 245 21.70 3.74 12.50
C ARG A 245 20.40 4.56 12.53
N SER A 246 20.12 5.35 11.51
CA SER A 246 18.83 5.98 11.38
C SER A 246 17.77 4.90 11.22
N PRO A 247 16.77 4.85 12.10
CA PRO A 247 15.67 3.91 11.97
C PRO A 247 14.80 4.15 10.71
N PHE A 248 15.11 5.19 9.95
CA PHE A 248 14.44 5.58 8.70
C PHE A 248 15.17 5.15 7.43
N LEU A 249 16.36 4.56 7.57
CA LEU A 249 17.05 3.96 6.44
C LEU A 249 16.80 2.46 6.47
N CYS A 250 16.21 1.93 5.43
CA CYS A 250 16.23 0.51 5.17
C CYS A 250 17.68 0.05 5.35
N ALA A 251 17.91 -1.03 6.08
CA ALA A 251 19.27 -1.54 6.22
C ALA A 251 19.73 -2.01 4.85
N GLY A 252 20.19 -1.08 4.03
CA GLY A 252 20.80 -1.36 2.76
C GLY A 252 20.25 -0.65 1.53
N GLY A 253 19.11 0.01 1.54
CA GLY A 253 18.59 0.69 0.37
C GLY A 253 17.72 1.89 0.73
N ILE A 254 17.68 2.86 -0.16
CA ILE A 254 16.72 3.97 -0.11
C ILE A 254 15.50 3.51 -0.89
N ASP A 255 14.32 3.70 -0.33
CA ASP A 255 13.07 3.49 -1.05
C ASP A 255 12.84 4.65 -2.03
N GLU A 256 13.16 4.40 -3.31
CA GLU A 256 13.22 5.45 -4.33
C GLU A 256 11.93 5.59 -5.14
N HIS A 257 11.02 4.63 -5.08
CA HIS A 257 9.81 4.57 -5.92
C HIS A 257 10.08 4.84 -7.42
N LEU A 258 11.17 4.25 -7.94
CA LEU A 258 11.54 4.43 -9.34
C LEU A 258 10.51 3.79 -10.29
N THR A 259 10.38 4.38 -11.44
CA THR A 259 9.68 3.76 -12.56
C THR A 259 10.28 2.38 -12.87
N PRO A 260 9.47 1.31 -13.03
CA PRO A 260 9.97 -0.01 -13.38
C PRO A 260 10.92 0.00 -14.58
N GLY A 261 12.06 -0.67 -14.41
CA GLY A 261 13.16 -0.71 -15.39
C GLY A 261 14.25 0.33 -15.16
N LEU A 262 14.11 1.23 -14.20
CA LEU A 262 15.14 2.20 -13.83
C LEU A 262 15.94 1.82 -12.59
N GLY A 263 15.58 0.74 -11.94
CA GLY A 263 16.32 0.11 -10.85
C GLY A 263 16.96 -1.22 -11.25
N THR A 264 16.99 -2.18 -10.33
CA THR A 264 17.68 -3.46 -10.50
C THR A 264 16.78 -4.68 -10.26
N ILE A 265 15.46 -4.51 -10.18
CA ILE A 265 14.52 -5.63 -10.00
C ILE A 265 14.48 -6.51 -11.24
N ASP A 266 14.53 -7.84 -11.06
CA ASP A 266 14.27 -8.82 -12.13
C ASP A 266 12.78 -8.88 -12.47
N TRP A 267 12.32 -7.93 -13.25
CA TRP A 267 10.91 -7.81 -13.64
C TRP A 267 10.39 -9.00 -14.44
N ARG A 268 11.24 -9.66 -15.23
CA ARG A 268 10.85 -10.88 -15.97
C ARG A 268 10.52 -12.01 -15.00
N GLY A 269 11.35 -12.22 -13.99
CA GLY A 269 11.11 -13.19 -12.92
C GLY A 269 9.85 -12.85 -12.13
N VAL A 270 9.63 -11.58 -11.79
CA VAL A 270 8.43 -11.11 -11.08
C VAL A 270 7.17 -11.41 -11.90
N VAL A 271 7.10 -11.01 -13.16
CA VAL A 271 5.92 -11.25 -14.03
C VAL A 271 5.63 -12.73 -14.19
N THR A 272 6.67 -13.54 -14.45
CA THR A 272 6.54 -15.01 -14.55
C THR A 272 5.97 -15.60 -13.26
N SER A 273 6.48 -15.16 -12.11
CA SER A 273 6.01 -15.64 -10.80
C SER A 273 4.59 -15.19 -10.49
N LEU A 274 4.22 -13.95 -10.80
CA LEU A 274 2.84 -13.45 -10.63
C LEU A 274 1.84 -14.26 -11.46
N ARG A 275 2.16 -14.54 -12.74
CA ARG A 275 1.29 -15.34 -13.61
C ARG A 275 1.06 -16.76 -13.09
N ARG A 276 2.11 -17.40 -12.56
CA ARG A 276 2.05 -18.79 -12.08
C ARG A 276 1.38 -18.94 -10.72
N ASN A 277 1.53 -17.98 -9.85
CA ASN A 277 1.20 -18.14 -8.43
C ASN A 277 0.00 -17.31 -7.97
N THR A 278 -0.48 -16.35 -8.76
CA THR A 278 -1.57 -15.45 -8.36
C THR A 278 -2.77 -15.52 -9.29
N ARG A 279 -3.87 -14.91 -8.85
CA ARG A 279 -5.09 -14.74 -9.67
C ARG A 279 -5.30 -13.28 -10.05
N LEU A 280 -4.26 -12.45 -9.94
CA LEU A 280 -4.35 -11.04 -10.24
C LEU A 280 -4.66 -10.81 -11.72
N ASN A 281 -5.52 -9.84 -11.97
CA ASN A 281 -5.81 -9.29 -13.29
C ASN A 281 -5.32 -7.85 -13.40
N ASP A 282 -5.28 -7.17 -12.28
CA ASP A 282 -4.94 -5.78 -12.13
C ASP A 282 -3.65 -5.67 -11.32
N LEU A 283 -2.74 -4.84 -11.79
CA LEU A 283 -1.50 -4.52 -11.09
C LEU A 283 -1.46 -3.02 -10.84
N THR A 284 -1.16 -2.62 -9.62
CA THR A 284 -1.01 -1.22 -9.26
C THR A 284 0.46 -0.87 -9.15
N PHE A 285 0.83 0.18 -9.86
CA PHE A 285 2.14 0.80 -9.76
C PHE A 285 2.11 1.89 -8.70
N GLU A 286 3.09 1.95 -7.83
CA GLU A 286 3.25 2.99 -6.83
C GLU A 286 4.41 3.91 -7.21
N THR A 287 4.30 4.53 -8.38
CA THR A 287 5.27 5.49 -8.88
C THR A 287 4.57 6.65 -9.56
N GLY A 288 5.08 7.86 -9.38
CA GLY A 288 4.64 9.06 -10.09
C GLY A 288 5.37 9.32 -11.42
N GLY A 289 6.04 8.30 -11.96
CA GLY A 289 6.86 8.43 -13.17
C GLY A 289 8.29 8.92 -12.88
N TRP A 290 8.67 9.00 -11.60
CA TRP A 290 10.03 9.41 -11.18
C TRP A 290 11.12 8.50 -11.79
N PRO A 291 12.27 9.02 -12.24
CA PRO A 291 12.73 10.42 -12.16
C PRO A 291 12.37 11.31 -13.38
N VAL A 292 11.43 10.91 -14.20
CA VAL A 292 11.02 11.69 -15.39
C VAL A 292 10.19 12.88 -14.95
N LYS A 293 10.55 14.09 -15.39
CA LYS A 293 9.87 15.33 -14.95
C LYS A 293 8.45 15.44 -15.48
N ASP A 294 8.20 15.00 -16.72
CA ASP A 294 6.84 14.95 -17.27
C ASP A 294 6.19 13.64 -16.83
N ARG A 295 5.16 13.73 -16.00
CA ARG A 295 4.45 12.58 -15.44
C ARG A 295 3.82 11.70 -16.53
N ALA A 296 3.24 12.29 -17.57
CA ALA A 296 2.63 11.53 -18.66
C ALA A 296 3.68 10.75 -19.43
N GLU A 297 4.87 11.33 -19.66
CA GLU A 297 5.98 10.64 -20.31
C GLU A 297 6.53 9.53 -19.42
N GLY A 298 6.69 9.77 -18.12
CA GLY A 298 7.10 8.73 -17.17
C GLY A 298 6.15 7.54 -17.16
N TYR A 299 4.84 7.78 -17.21
CA TYR A 299 3.84 6.71 -17.30
C TYR A 299 3.91 5.97 -18.65
N ARG A 300 4.08 6.68 -19.77
CA ARG A 300 4.25 6.01 -21.09
C ARG A 300 5.49 5.09 -21.10
N MET A 301 6.60 5.55 -20.54
CA MET A 301 7.82 4.74 -20.43
C MET A 301 7.58 3.50 -19.56
N ALA A 302 6.96 3.66 -18.40
CA ALA A 302 6.63 2.55 -17.49
C ALA A 302 5.71 1.52 -18.18
N ILE A 303 4.67 1.99 -18.86
CA ILE A 303 3.73 1.13 -19.58
C ILE A 303 4.44 0.37 -20.71
N ALA A 304 5.25 1.05 -21.53
CA ALA A 304 5.97 0.43 -22.63
C ALA A 304 6.97 -0.62 -22.13
N PHE A 305 7.74 -0.30 -21.11
CA PHE A 305 8.65 -1.24 -20.46
C PHE A 305 7.89 -2.47 -19.91
N TRP A 306 6.80 -2.24 -19.21
CA TRP A 306 6.01 -3.32 -18.62
C TRP A 306 5.45 -4.27 -19.67
N ARG A 307 4.88 -3.74 -20.77
CA ARG A 307 4.38 -4.57 -21.89
C ARG A 307 5.48 -5.41 -22.53
N MET A 308 6.66 -4.83 -22.71
CA MET A 308 7.83 -5.57 -23.19
C MET A 308 8.19 -6.73 -22.24
N VAL A 309 8.21 -6.48 -20.94
CA VAL A 309 8.51 -7.52 -19.91
C VAL A 309 7.44 -8.61 -19.92
N GLU A 310 6.16 -8.24 -20.03
CA GLU A 310 5.07 -9.21 -20.12
C GLU A 310 5.19 -10.12 -21.34
N ASP A 311 5.62 -9.57 -22.49
CA ASP A 311 5.84 -10.34 -23.71
C ASP A 311 7.05 -11.29 -23.62
N MET A 312 8.06 -10.89 -22.83
CA MET A 312 9.27 -11.70 -22.60
C MET A 312 9.10 -12.75 -21.49
N ALA A 313 8.13 -12.55 -20.60
CA ALA A 313 7.92 -13.48 -19.49
C ALA A 313 7.25 -14.78 -19.94
N GLU A 314 7.60 -15.86 -19.29
CA GLU A 314 6.97 -17.16 -19.51
C GLU A 314 5.58 -17.21 -18.83
N GLU A 315 4.71 -18.03 -19.39
CA GLU A 315 3.40 -18.32 -18.78
C GLU A 315 3.51 -19.29 -17.60
#